data_8d861250c1b8e44510541939683d203d
#
_entry.id   8d861250c1b8e44510541939683d203d
#
_cell.length_a   1.000
_cell.length_b   1.000
_cell.length_c   1.000
_cell.angle_alpha   90.00
_cell.angle_beta   90.00
_cell.angle_gamma   90.00
#
_symmetry.space_group_name_H-M   'P 1'
#
loop_
_entity.id
_entity.type
_entity.pdbx_description
1 polymer ?
#
loop_
_entity_poly.entity_id
_entity_poly.type
_entity_poly.pdbx_seq_one_letter_code
_entity_poly.pdbx_strand_id
1 'polypeptide(L)'
;MTVFAVSWIAPKSPFEQAMHSVLTVVGLLWLWRHDRRWPLRDGHFVAICVFMTAHCIAARWLYSYVPYDQWIQWLTGGWSLDKAFGFERNHFDRLIHFLYGVCFAPAVREYFRQRWPALSARQAFTLAVAAIMCTSLIYEWIEWAIALSMSPEDAESYNGQQGDIWDAHTDMFLATLGSLAAWPRGRR
;
A
#
# COMPACT_ATOMS: atom_id res chain seq x y z
N MET A 1 6.48 -0.54 -15.02
CA MET A 1 6.16 -1.77 -15.81
C MET A 1 7.18 -2.88 -15.60
N THR A 2 8.50 -2.60 -15.61
CA THR A 2 9.55 -3.65 -15.45
C THR A 2 9.43 -4.40 -14.12
N VAL A 3 9.27 -3.72 -12.99
CA VAL A 3 9.13 -4.36 -11.67
C VAL A 3 7.91 -5.28 -11.61
N PHE A 4 6.77 -4.87 -12.15
CA PHE A 4 5.58 -5.71 -12.24
C PHE A 4 5.85 -7.00 -13.04
N ALA A 5 6.51 -6.89 -14.22
CA ALA A 5 6.85 -8.06 -15.01
C ALA A 5 7.84 -8.99 -14.28
N VAL A 6 8.86 -8.43 -13.63
CA VAL A 6 9.86 -9.19 -12.85
C VAL A 6 9.22 -9.89 -11.64
N SER A 7 8.22 -9.28 -10.99
CA SER A 7 7.54 -9.90 -9.85
C SER A 7 6.84 -11.22 -10.19
N TRP A 8 6.57 -11.47 -11.48
CA TRP A 8 5.95 -12.71 -11.97
C TRP A 8 6.97 -13.85 -12.25
N ILE A 9 8.26 -13.60 -12.02
CA ILE A 9 9.28 -14.65 -12.14
C ILE A 9 9.29 -15.47 -10.85
N ALA A 10 8.86 -16.74 -10.91
CA ALA A 10 8.78 -17.67 -9.80
C ALA A 10 8.07 -17.09 -8.54
N PRO A 11 6.80 -16.68 -8.63
CA PRO A 11 6.05 -16.18 -7.49
C PRO A 11 5.77 -17.29 -6.46
N LYS A 12 5.52 -16.91 -5.21
CA LYS A 12 5.21 -17.87 -4.13
C LYS A 12 3.91 -18.63 -4.42
N SER A 13 2.85 -17.95 -4.84
CA SER A 13 1.60 -18.50 -5.34
C SER A 13 1.13 -17.68 -6.54
N PRO A 14 1.15 -18.22 -7.77
CA PRO A 14 0.69 -17.49 -8.95
C PRO A 14 -0.78 -17.05 -8.87
N PHE A 15 -1.64 -17.86 -8.27
CA PHE A 15 -3.07 -17.58 -8.14
C PHE A 15 -3.32 -16.41 -7.18
N GLU A 16 -2.76 -16.44 -5.99
CA GLU A 16 -2.91 -15.35 -5.02
C GLU A 16 -2.23 -14.07 -5.50
N GLN A 17 -1.05 -14.18 -6.12
CA GLN A 17 -0.42 -13.01 -6.75
C GLN A 17 -1.29 -12.42 -7.86
N ALA A 18 -2.00 -13.24 -8.63
CA ALA A 18 -2.93 -12.73 -9.64
C ALA A 18 -4.04 -11.90 -9.00
N MET A 19 -4.62 -12.38 -7.91
CA MET A 19 -5.67 -11.65 -7.18
C MET A 19 -5.16 -10.30 -6.66
N HIS A 20 -4.01 -10.26 -5.98
CA HIS A 20 -3.39 -9.00 -5.55
C HIS A 20 -3.03 -8.09 -6.73
N SER A 21 -2.67 -8.66 -7.88
CA SER A 21 -2.30 -7.90 -9.09
C SER A 21 -3.47 -7.25 -9.81
N VAL A 22 -4.72 -7.68 -9.58
CA VAL A 22 -5.90 -7.06 -10.22
C VAL A 22 -5.97 -5.57 -9.93
N LEU A 23 -5.87 -5.20 -8.65
CA LEU A 23 -5.90 -3.79 -8.23
C LEU A 23 -4.65 -3.03 -8.73
N THR A 24 -3.50 -3.70 -8.82
CA THR A 24 -2.29 -3.13 -9.43
C THR A 24 -2.53 -2.73 -10.87
N VAL A 25 -3.08 -3.63 -11.68
CA VAL A 25 -3.38 -3.36 -13.10
C VAL A 25 -4.40 -2.24 -13.24
N VAL A 26 -5.50 -2.31 -12.46
CA VAL A 26 -6.54 -1.26 -12.45
C VAL A 26 -5.93 0.08 -12.03
N GLY A 27 -5.12 0.11 -10.98
CA GLY A 27 -4.45 1.32 -10.51
C GLY A 27 -3.48 1.91 -11.53
N LEU A 28 -2.68 1.08 -12.21
CA LEU A 28 -1.76 1.53 -13.27
C LEU A 28 -2.50 2.09 -14.48
N LEU A 29 -3.58 1.44 -14.91
CA LEU A 29 -4.43 1.92 -16.02
C LEU A 29 -5.12 3.22 -15.66
N TRP A 30 -5.62 3.34 -14.42
CA TRP A 30 -6.23 4.55 -13.92
C TRP A 30 -5.20 5.69 -13.84
N LEU A 31 -4.01 5.44 -13.28
CA LEU A 31 -2.93 6.42 -13.19
C LEU A 31 -2.52 6.94 -14.57
N TRP A 32 -2.30 6.02 -15.52
CA TRP A 32 -1.96 6.37 -16.89
C TRP A 32 -3.03 7.24 -17.58
N ARG A 33 -4.34 6.89 -17.39
CA ARG A 33 -5.46 7.65 -17.94
C ARG A 33 -5.63 8.99 -17.23
N HIS A 34 -5.45 9.02 -15.91
CA HIS A 34 -5.58 10.22 -15.10
C HIS A 34 -4.48 11.21 -15.43
N ASP A 35 -3.23 10.79 -15.42
CA ASP A 35 -2.07 11.67 -15.65
C ASP A 35 -2.11 12.33 -17.03
N ARG A 36 -2.69 11.69 -18.04
CA ARG A 36 -2.92 12.30 -19.37
C ARG A 36 -3.92 13.44 -19.37
N ARG A 37 -4.86 13.46 -18.44
CA ARG A 37 -5.90 14.50 -18.34
C ARG A 37 -5.57 15.56 -17.29
N TRP A 38 -4.96 15.13 -16.22
CA TRP A 38 -4.69 15.91 -15.01
C TRP A 38 -3.29 15.52 -14.52
N PRO A 39 -2.23 16.07 -15.15
CA PRO A 39 -0.86 15.68 -14.80
C PRO A 39 -0.59 15.90 -13.33
N LEU A 40 -0.11 14.86 -12.68
CA LEU A 40 0.37 14.93 -11.31
C LEU A 40 1.72 15.64 -11.26
N ARG A 41 2.03 16.30 -10.17
CA ARG A 41 3.40 16.76 -9.92
C ARG A 41 4.36 15.58 -9.93
N ASP A 42 5.53 15.75 -10.48
CA ASP A 42 6.54 14.70 -10.60
C ASP A 42 6.78 13.96 -9.27
N GLY A 43 6.87 14.71 -8.15
CA GLY A 43 7.06 14.12 -6.83
C GLY A 43 5.90 13.21 -6.38
N HIS A 44 4.65 13.56 -6.71
CA HIS A 44 3.49 12.72 -6.39
C HIS A 44 3.43 11.49 -7.29
N PHE A 45 3.76 11.65 -8.56
CA PHE A 45 3.86 10.54 -9.50
C PHE A 45 4.93 9.53 -9.06
N VAL A 46 6.12 10.03 -8.71
CA VAL A 46 7.22 9.19 -8.20
C VAL A 46 6.82 8.48 -6.91
N ALA A 47 6.15 9.16 -5.97
CA ALA A 47 5.68 8.54 -4.72
C ALA A 47 4.72 7.37 -5.00
N ILE A 48 3.77 7.54 -5.92
CA ILE A 48 2.87 6.45 -6.33
C ILE A 48 3.67 5.31 -6.98
N CYS A 49 4.66 5.61 -7.83
CA CYS A 49 5.52 4.59 -8.43
C CYS A 49 6.33 3.81 -7.36
N VAL A 50 6.80 4.48 -6.31
CA VAL A 50 7.48 3.83 -5.17
C VAL A 50 6.53 2.87 -4.46
N PHE A 51 5.30 3.33 -4.13
CA PHE A 51 4.28 2.46 -3.56
C PHE A 51 4.00 1.24 -4.46
N MET A 52 3.74 1.45 -5.75
CA MET A 52 3.45 0.37 -6.70
C MET A 52 4.61 -0.63 -6.80
N THR A 53 5.85 -0.17 -6.68
CA THR A 53 7.03 -1.04 -6.64
C THR A 53 7.05 -1.89 -5.38
N ALA A 54 6.82 -1.30 -4.21
CA ALA A 54 6.75 -2.01 -2.93
C ALA A 54 5.59 -3.02 -2.92
N HIS A 55 4.43 -2.63 -3.45
CA HIS A 55 3.26 -3.50 -3.59
C HIS A 55 3.53 -4.70 -4.53
N CYS A 56 4.22 -4.51 -5.67
CA CYS A 56 4.60 -5.62 -6.55
C CYS A 56 5.55 -6.61 -5.84
N ILE A 57 6.44 -6.10 -4.99
CA ILE A 57 7.31 -6.92 -4.15
C ILE A 57 6.46 -7.69 -3.13
N ALA A 58 5.57 -7.00 -2.41
CA ALA A 58 4.67 -7.61 -1.44
C ALA A 58 3.85 -8.75 -2.07
N ALA A 59 3.17 -8.48 -3.18
CA ALA A 59 2.32 -9.45 -3.87
C ALA A 59 3.08 -10.71 -4.31
N ARG A 60 4.35 -10.59 -4.75
CA ARG A 60 5.19 -11.72 -5.11
C ARG A 60 5.39 -12.70 -3.93
N TRP A 61 5.48 -12.18 -2.72
CA TRP A 61 5.69 -12.94 -1.46
C TRP A 61 4.44 -12.98 -0.58
N LEU A 62 3.26 -12.72 -1.16
CA LEU A 62 1.97 -12.74 -0.43
C LEU A 62 2.06 -11.93 0.86
N TYR A 63 2.69 -10.76 0.80
CA TYR A 63 2.91 -9.80 1.89
C TYR A 63 3.62 -10.39 3.12
N SER A 64 3.06 -11.47 3.71
CA SER A 64 3.55 -12.12 4.93
C SER A 64 4.88 -12.86 4.80
N TYR A 65 5.36 -13.07 3.58
CA TYR A 65 6.57 -13.86 3.34
C TYR A 65 7.70 -13.06 2.71
N VAL A 66 7.60 -11.74 2.66
CA VAL A 66 8.69 -10.88 2.14
C VAL A 66 9.92 -11.03 3.02
N PRO A 67 11.06 -11.48 2.48
CA PRO A 67 12.25 -11.77 3.29
C PRO A 67 13.06 -10.49 3.60
N TYR A 68 12.37 -9.40 4.02
CA TYR A 68 13.00 -8.10 4.24
C TYR A 68 14.08 -8.15 5.32
N ASP A 69 13.88 -8.92 6.39
CA ASP A 69 14.87 -9.01 7.47
C ASP A 69 16.13 -9.74 7.02
N GLN A 70 15.98 -10.77 6.17
CA GLN A 70 17.14 -11.45 5.55
C GLN A 70 17.93 -10.51 4.62
N TRP A 71 17.22 -9.66 3.85
CA TRP A 71 17.90 -8.66 3.00
C TRP A 71 18.64 -7.62 3.84
N ILE A 72 18.03 -7.17 4.96
CA ILE A 72 18.68 -6.24 5.89
C ILE A 72 19.91 -6.89 6.53
N GLN A 73 19.80 -8.13 7.00
CA GLN A 73 20.94 -8.86 7.56
C GLN A 73 22.08 -8.99 6.55
N TRP A 74 21.77 -9.32 5.31
CA TRP A 74 22.77 -9.42 4.25
C TRP A 74 23.46 -8.08 3.96
N LEU A 75 22.69 -6.99 3.91
CA LEU A 75 23.21 -5.64 3.63
C LEU A 75 24.03 -5.07 4.79
N THR A 76 23.71 -5.44 6.03
CA THR A 76 24.30 -4.85 7.25
C THR A 76 25.35 -5.74 7.90
N GLY A 77 25.63 -6.91 7.34
CA GLY A 77 26.55 -7.86 7.95
C GLY A 77 25.98 -8.59 9.16
N GLY A 78 24.66 -8.78 9.22
CA GLY A 78 23.99 -9.63 10.22
C GLY A 78 23.06 -8.93 11.20
N TRP A 79 22.84 -7.59 11.07
CA TRP A 79 21.87 -6.92 11.91
C TRP A 79 20.43 -7.28 11.50
N SER A 80 19.62 -7.69 12.45
CA SER A 80 18.22 -8.07 12.24
C SER A 80 17.28 -7.00 12.76
N LEU A 81 16.39 -6.53 11.89
CA LEU A 81 15.31 -5.61 12.26
C LEU A 81 14.31 -6.27 13.20
N ASP A 82 13.91 -7.52 12.88
CA ASP A 82 12.92 -8.26 13.66
C ASP A 82 13.40 -8.48 15.09
N LYS A 83 14.67 -8.84 15.28
CA LYS A 83 15.26 -8.96 16.62
C LYS A 83 15.36 -7.62 17.35
N ALA A 84 15.72 -6.54 16.64
CA ALA A 84 15.89 -5.22 17.23
C ALA A 84 14.58 -4.64 17.78
N PHE A 85 13.45 -4.94 17.13
CA PHE A 85 12.12 -4.46 17.49
C PHE A 85 11.24 -5.51 18.18
N GLY A 86 11.73 -6.75 18.34
CA GLY A 86 10.96 -7.85 18.95
C GLY A 86 9.78 -8.28 18.08
N PHE A 87 9.93 -8.23 16.76
CA PHE A 87 8.88 -8.63 15.85
C PHE A 87 8.74 -10.16 15.79
N GLU A 88 7.54 -10.65 16.06
CA GLU A 88 7.21 -12.09 16.00
C GLU A 88 6.51 -12.48 14.69
N ARG A 89 6.08 -11.49 13.91
CA ARG A 89 5.44 -11.65 12.59
C ARG A 89 6.16 -10.81 11.53
N ASN A 90 5.89 -11.14 10.27
CA ASN A 90 6.30 -10.29 9.16
C ASN A 90 5.46 -9.00 9.13
N HIS A 91 6.10 -7.85 9.13
CA HIS A 91 5.44 -6.54 9.15
C HIS A 91 5.44 -5.83 7.80
N PHE A 92 5.77 -6.52 6.70
CA PHE A 92 5.85 -5.88 5.39
C PHE A 92 4.48 -5.39 4.90
N ASP A 93 3.43 -6.12 5.19
CA ASP A 93 2.06 -5.72 4.90
C ASP A 93 1.72 -4.37 5.57
N ARG A 94 1.96 -4.24 6.84
CA ARG A 94 1.79 -3.00 7.60
C ARG A 94 2.57 -1.82 7.02
N LEU A 95 3.77 -2.07 6.52
CA LEU A 95 4.56 -1.07 5.80
C LEU A 95 3.85 -0.63 4.52
N ILE A 96 3.25 -1.56 3.76
CA ILE A 96 2.49 -1.24 2.54
C ILE A 96 1.30 -0.35 2.85
N HIS A 97 0.50 -0.64 3.89
CA HIS A 97 -0.62 0.21 4.30
C HIS A 97 -0.16 1.61 4.73
N PHE A 98 0.92 1.73 5.49
CA PHE A 98 1.51 3.02 5.83
C PHE A 98 1.98 3.79 4.58
N LEU A 99 2.70 3.13 3.67
CA LEU A 99 3.16 3.72 2.41
C LEU A 99 2.01 4.11 1.50
N TYR A 100 0.91 3.38 1.50
CA TYR A 100 -0.30 3.76 0.80
C TYR A 100 -0.75 5.17 1.22
N GLY A 101 -0.89 5.40 2.52
CA GLY A 101 -1.24 6.71 3.03
C GLY A 101 -0.24 7.80 2.66
N VAL A 102 1.06 7.56 2.89
CA VAL A 102 2.12 8.53 2.60
C VAL A 102 2.19 8.91 1.13
N CYS A 103 2.09 7.93 0.24
CA CYS A 103 2.33 8.13 -1.19
C CYS A 103 1.09 8.68 -1.93
N PHE A 104 -0.11 8.32 -1.50
CA PHE A 104 -1.33 8.73 -2.21
C PHE A 104 -1.97 10.00 -1.67
N ALA A 105 -1.93 10.27 -0.36
CA ALA A 105 -2.59 11.44 0.21
C ALA A 105 -2.17 12.78 -0.42
N PRO A 106 -0.90 13.04 -0.79
CA PRO A 106 -0.51 14.25 -1.48
C PRO A 106 -1.14 14.40 -2.87
N ALA A 107 -1.21 13.32 -3.64
CA ALA A 107 -1.81 13.30 -4.98
C ALA A 107 -3.33 13.51 -4.91
N VAL A 108 -4.00 12.83 -3.97
CA VAL A 108 -5.45 12.98 -3.73
C VAL A 108 -5.79 14.39 -3.28
N ARG A 109 -4.98 14.99 -2.39
CA ARG A 109 -5.12 16.39 -2.01
C ARG A 109 -4.97 17.33 -3.20
N GLU A 110 -3.97 17.09 -4.07
CA GLU A 110 -3.78 17.89 -5.28
C GLU A 110 -5.00 17.79 -6.19
N TYR A 111 -5.51 16.59 -6.42
CA TYR A 111 -6.73 16.37 -7.18
C TYR A 111 -7.92 17.17 -6.62
N PHE A 112 -8.17 17.14 -5.32
CA PHE A 112 -9.25 17.90 -4.71
C PHE A 112 -9.08 19.41 -4.91
N ARG A 113 -7.87 19.94 -4.80
CA ARG A 113 -7.61 21.37 -5.03
C ARG A 113 -7.79 21.79 -6.51
N GLN A 114 -7.43 20.92 -7.43
CA GLN A 114 -7.65 21.18 -8.85
C GLN A 114 -9.13 21.14 -9.23
N ARG A 115 -9.85 20.16 -8.67
CA ARG A 115 -11.27 19.96 -8.98
C ARG A 115 -12.17 20.98 -8.29
N TRP A 116 -11.81 21.43 -7.09
CA TRP A 116 -12.54 22.41 -6.30
C TRP A 116 -11.60 23.49 -5.77
N PRO A 117 -11.31 24.53 -6.57
CA PRO A 117 -10.33 25.58 -6.22
C PRO A 117 -10.71 26.40 -4.97
N ALA A 118 -11.99 26.42 -4.60
CA ALA A 118 -12.49 27.09 -3.40
C ALA A 118 -12.08 26.41 -2.08
N LEU A 119 -11.61 25.16 -2.13
CA LEU A 119 -11.14 24.45 -0.94
C LEU A 119 -9.86 25.07 -0.41
N SER A 120 -9.84 25.38 0.88
CA SER A 120 -8.59 25.71 1.57
C SER A 120 -7.64 24.50 1.58
N ALA A 121 -6.35 24.76 1.76
CA ALA A 121 -5.34 23.71 1.85
C ALA A 121 -5.65 22.66 2.94
N ARG A 122 -6.24 23.12 4.07
CA ARG A 122 -6.65 22.25 5.17
C ARG A 122 -7.84 21.37 4.80
N GLN A 123 -8.88 21.94 4.19
CA GLN A 123 -10.05 21.19 3.75
C GLN A 123 -9.68 20.12 2.72
N ALA A 124 -8.87 20.47 1.71
CA ALA A 124 -8.40 19.52 0.71
C ALA A 124 -7.57 18.39 1.32
N PHE A 125 -6.78 18.68 2.35
CA PHE A 125 -6.02 17.66 3.07
C PHE A 125 -6.93 16.75 3.90
N THR A 126 -7.89 17.32 4.64
CA THR A 126 -8.88 16.53 5.40
C THR A 126 -9.65 15.58 4.48
N LEU A 127 -10.08 16.08 3.31
CA LEU A 127 -10.74 15.23 2.30
C LEU A 127 -9.81 14.13 1.77
N ALA A 128 -8.53 14.43 1.58
CA ALA A 128 -7.57 13.42 1.15
C ALA A 128 -7.40 12.32 2.22
N VAL A 129 -7.25 12.69 3.49
CA VAL A 129 -7.18 11.72 4.60
C VAL A 129 -8.46 10.88 4.64
N ALA A 130 -9.64 11.51 4.56
CA ALA A 130 -10.92 10.81 4.54
C ALA A 130 -11.02 9.84 3.33
N ALA A 131 -10.55 10.24 2.15
CA ALA A 131 -10.52 9.37 0.98
C ALA A 131 -9.61 8.16 1.19
N ILE A 132 -8.41 8.34 1.78
CA ILE A 132 -7.52 7.23 2.13
C ILE A 132 -8.19 6.28 3.14
N MET A 133 -8.84 6.81 4.17
CA MET A 133 -9.58 5.98 5.15
C MET A 133 -10.69 5.17 4.47
N CYS A 134 -11.50 5.81 3.62
CA CYS A 134 -12.59 5.13 2.92
C CYS A 134 -12.07 4.04 1.97
N THR A 135 -11.01 4.32 1.22
CA THR A 135 -10.45 3.34 0.27
C THR A 135 -9.75 2.20 0.99
N SER A 136 -9.09 2.46 2.12
CA SER A 136 -8.52 1.42 2.98
C SER A 136 -9.63 0.51 3.53
N LEU A 137 -10.72 1.07 4.08
CA LEU A 137 -11.88 0.31 4.54
C LEU A 137 -12.50 -0.56 3.43
N ILE A 138 -12.65 -0.01 2.21
CA ILE A 138 -13.18 -0.76 1.08
C ILE A 138 -12.24 -1.91 0.71
N TYR A 139 -10.93 -1.70 0.80
CA TYR A 139 -9.94 -2.74 0.53
C TYR A 139 -10.08 -3.89 1.53
N GLU A 140 -10.18 -3.62 2.83
CA GLU A 140 -10.41 -4.64 3.87
C GLU A 140 -11.72 -5.42 3.65
N TRP A 141 -12.77 -4.75 3.18
CA TRP A 141 -14.02 -5.43 2.82
C TRP A 141 -13.86 -6.34 1.59
N ILE A 142 -13.04 -5.96 0.63
CA ILE A 142 -12.73 -6.81 -0.54
C ILE A 142 -11.96 -8.05 -0.08
N GLU A 143 -10.95 -7.89 0.76
CA GLU A 143 -10.18 -9.00 1.34
C GLU A 143 -11.07 -9.95 2.13
N TRP A 144 -11.90 -9.42 3.01
CA TRP A 144 -12.89 -10.20 3.75
C TRP A 144 -13.86 -10.97 2.83
N ALA A 145 -14.39 -10.31 1.79
CA ALA A 145 -15.29 -10.95 0.84
C ALA A 145 -14.61 -12.07 0.04
N ILE A 146 -13.33 -11.90 -0.32
CA ILE A 146 -12.52 -12.93 -0.98
C ILE A 146 -12.28 -14.09 -0.01
N ALA A 147 -11.87 -13.81 1.22
CA ALA A 147 -11.62 -14.81 2.25
C ALA A 147 -12.84 -15.71 2.55
N LEU A 148 -14.06 -15.14 2.50
CA LEU A 148 -15.32 -15.90 2.66
C LEU A 148 -15.54 -16.94 1.54
N SER A 149 -14.86 -16.83 0.41
CA SER A 149 -14.96 -17.76 -0.72
C SER A 149 -13.84 -18.79 -0.78
N MET A 150 -12.90 -18.76 0.17
CA MET A 150 -11.70 -19.59 0.22
C MET A 150 -11.78 -20.66 1.34
N SER A 151 -10.87 -21.63 1.30
CA SER A 151 -10.62 -22.47 2.47
C SER A 151 -10.01 -21.62 3.60
N PRO A 152 -10.14 -22.03 4.89
CA PRO A 152 -9.54 -21.28 5.99
C PRO A 152 -8.02 -21.05 5.83
N GLU A 153 -7.31 -22.05 5.32
CA GLU A 153 -5.87 -22.02 5.09
C GLU A 153 -5.50 -21.03 3.97
N ASP A 154 -6.25 -21.05 2.87
CA ASP A 154 -6.02 -20.13 1.75
C ASP A 154 -6.40 -18.69 2.13
N ALA A 155 -7.48 -18.51 2.89
CA ALA A 155 -7.90 -17.21 3.41
C ALA A 155 -6.83 -16.59 4.33
N GLU A 156 -6.26 -17.37 5.24
CA GLU A 156 -5.16 -16.92 6.12
C GLU A 156 -3.92 -16.55 5.31
N SER A 157 -3.58 -17.35 4.29
CA SER A 157 -2.44 -17.07 3.40
C SER A 157 -2.66 -15.80 2.58
N TYR A 158 -3.88 -15.60 2.06
CA TYR A 158 -4.23 -14.45 1.23
C TYR A 158 -4.29 -13.14 2.03
N ASN A 159 -4.99 -13.14 3.17
CA ASN A 159 -5.13 -11.94 4.02
C ASN A 159 -3.83 -11.60 4.77
N GLY A 160 -2.96 -12.59 4.99
CA GLY A 160 -1.68 -12.35 5.66
C GLY A 160 -1.78 -12.00 7.14
N GLN A 161 -2.87 -12.37 7.81
CA GLN A 161 -3.16 -12.01 9.21
C GLN A 161 -2.12 -12.52 10.19
N GLN A 162 -1.51 -13.69 9.93
CA GLN A 162 -0.50 -14.30 10.79
C GLN A 162 -0.97 -14.44 12.25
N GLY A 163 -2.27 -14.75 12.44
CA GLY A 163 -2.90 -14.89 13.73
C GLY A 163 -3.31 -13.60 14.44
N ASP A 164 -3.14 -12.43 13.82
CA ASP A 164 -3.56 -11.14 14.39
C ASP A 164 -5.04 -10.86 14.06
N ILE A 165 -5.91 -10.99 15.06
CA ILE A 165 -7.35 -10.71 14.91
C ILE A 165 -7.66 -9.22 14.67
N TRP A 166 -6.71 -8.33 14.87
CA TRP A 166 -6.82 -6.88 14.67
C TRP A 166 -6.13 -6.39 13.40
N ASP A 167 -5.71 -7.31 12.52
CA ASP A 167 -4.92 -7.00 11.33
C ASP A 167 -5.57 -5.91 10.47
N ALA A 168 -6.80 -6.13 10.01
CA ALA A 168 -7.56 -5.15 9.22
C ALA A 168 -7.67 -3.77 9.90
N HIS A 169 -7.86 -3.74 11.23
CA HIS A 169 -7.93 -2.47 11.97
C HIS A 169 -6.59 -1.76 12.03
N THR A 170 -5.50 -2.53 12.22
CA THR A 170 -4.14 -2.00 12.23
C THR A 170 -3.76 -1.42 10.87
N ASP A 171 -4.14 -2.09 9.80
CA ASP A 171 -3.81 -1.70 8.43
C ASP A 171 -4.56 -0.43 8.01
N MET A 172 -5.86 -0.34 8.30
CA MET A 172 -6.62 0.92 8.15
C MET A 172 -6.03 2.06 8.98
N PHE A 173 -5.61 1.79 10.21
CA PHE A 173 -4.97 2.79 11.07
C PHE A 173 -3.62 3.25 10.50
N LEU A 174 -2.78 2.34 10.02
CA LEU A 174 -1.49 2.67 9.42
C LEU A 174 -1.63 3.45 8.11
N ALA A 175 -2.61 3.13 7.27
CA ALA A 175 -2.93 3.92 6.08
C ALA A 175 -3.34 5.35 6.47
N THR A 176 -4.17 5.49 7.52
CA THR A 176 -4.55 6.79 8.06
C THR A 176 -3.34 7.55 8.61
N LEU A 177 -2.51 6.90 9.42
CA LEU A 177 -1.30 7.49 10.00
C LEU A 177 -0.32 7.94 8.92
N GLY A 178 -0.12 7.12 7.88
CA GLY A 178 0.69 7.48 6.71
C GLY A 178 0.16 8.72 6.01
N SER A 179 -1.17 8.82 5.82
CA SER A 179 -1.79 9.98 5.21
C SER A 179 -1.61 11.26 6.06
N LEU A 180 -1.69 11.14 7.39
CA LEU A 180 -1.44 12.25 8.31
C LEU A 180 0.03 12.68 8.32
N ALA A 181 0.97 11.73 8.25
CA ALA A 181 2.40 11.99 8.15
C ALA A 181 2.79 12.75 6.87
N ALA A 182 1.99 12.59 5.81
CA ALA A 182 2.14 13.32 4.54
C ALA A 182 1.65 14.78 4.60
N TRP A 183 1.31 15.32 5.78
CA TRP A 183 0.99 16.74 5.95
C TRP A 183 2.11 17.62 5.38
N PRO A 184 1.81 18.53 4.45
CA PRO A 184 2.83 19.40 3.87
C PRO A 184 3.46 20.29 4.94
N ARG A 185 4.68 19.96 5.29
CA ARG A 185 5.52 20.78 6.15
C ARG A 185 6.08 21.94 5.32
N GLY A 186 5.44 23.11 5.40
CA GLY A 186 6.04 24.32 4.90
C GLY A 186 5.47 24.91 3.62
N ARG A 187 5.22 26.19 3.76
CA ARG A 187 4.81 27.28 2.86
C ARG A 187 3.31 27.37 2.60
N ARG A 188 2.77 28.33 3.31
CA ARG A 188 1.49 29.01 3.02
C ARG A 188 1.46 29.54 1.59
#